data_30837272b4ca4b8d51ec9bcef2703423
#
_entry.id   30837272b4ca4b8d51ec9bcef2703423
#
_cell.length_a   1.000
_cell.length_b   1.000
_cell.length_c   1.000
_cell.angle_alpha   90.00
_cell.angle_beta   90.00
_cell.angle_gamma   90.00
#
_symmetry.space_group_name_H-M   'P 1'
#
loop_
_entity.id
_entity.type
_entity.pdbx_description
1 polymer ?
#
loop_
_entity_poly.entity_id
_entity_poly.type
_entity_poly.pdbx_seq_one_letter_code
_entity_poly.pdbx_strand_id
1 'polypeptide(L)'
;GVVMGIAGLLAAPAGFAIARGLHKGASQALGLVAATAPGPSPLIVAGIKGLQYAVLGLVIGWIAKKTWGGVAAHAGVGLASGLLFGGPLLALTFQAMPQLTAAAVVARSVNELFFPVGCALVLYASDTLGKRLA
;
A
#
# COMPACT_ATOMS: atom_id res chain seq x y z
N GLY A 1 14.20 5.88 10.82
CA GLY A 1 12.74 5.99 11.09
C GLY A 1 12.14 7.19 10.38
N VAL A 2 12.52 8.42 10.74
CA VAL A 2 11.93 9.65 10.16
C VAL A 2 12.17 9.72 8.65
N VAL A 3 13.39 9.46 8.19
CA VAL A 3 13.72 9.45 6.75
C VAL A 3 12.89 8.43 5.99
N MET A 4 12.69 7.23 6.53
CA MET A 4 11.83 6.21 5.91
C MET A 4 10.36 6.62 5.88
N GLY A 5 9.88 7.30 6.93
CA GLY A 5 8.53 7.83 6.95
C GLY A 5 8.31 8.91 5.88
N ILE A 6 9.24 9.86 5.76
CA ILE A 6 9.21 10.91 4.73
C ILE A 6 9.31 10.28 3.32
N ALA A 7 10.21 9.32 3.14
CA ALA A 7 10.35 8.60 1.87
C ALA A 7 9.04 7.87 1.50
N GLY A 8 8.40 7.20 2.45
CA GLY A 8 7.09 6.56 2.25
C GLY A 8 5.99 7.55 1.89
N LEU A 9 5.94 8.69 2.58
CA LEU A 9 4.97 9.75 2.33
C LEU A 9 5.08 10.33 0.90
N LEU A 10 6.30 10.47 0.40
CA LEU A 10 6.55 11.02 -0.94
C LEU A 10 6.46 9.94 -2.04
N ALA A 11 7.02 8.76 -1.77
CA ALA A 11 7.10 7.68 -2.77
C ALA A 11 5.73 7.03 -3.03
N ALA A 12 4.86 6.90 -2.02
CA ALA A 12 3.58 6.23 -2.21
C ALA A 12 2.64 6.99 -3.17
N PRO A 13 2.41 8.31 -3.04
CA PRO A 13 1.62 9.06 -4.01
C PRO A 13 2.23 9.05 -5.42
N ALA A 14 3.56 9.16 -5.52
CA ALA A 14 4.26 9.11 -6.80
C ALA A 14 4.13 7.72 -7.45
N GLY A 15 4.38 6.66 -6.70
CA GLY A 15 4.20 5.28 -7.17
C GLY A 15 2.76 4.99 -7.61
N PHE A 16 1.78 5.46 -6.84
CA PHE A 16 0.37 5.35 -7.20
C PHE A 16 0.03 6.09 -8.50
N ALA A 17 0.52 7.31 -8.67
CA ALA A 17 0.30 8.09 -9.89
C ALA A 17 0.92 7.43 -11.12
N ILE A 18 2.15 6.91 -11.01
CA ILE A 18 2.84 6.17 -12.06
C ILE A 18 2.08 4.89 -12.41
N ALA A 19 1.72 4.07 -11.42
CA ALA A 19 0.99 2.83 -11.66
C ALA A 19 -0.36 3.08 -12.33
N ARG A 20 -1.07 4.14 -11.92
CA ARG A 20 -2.34 4.54 -12.54
C ARG A 20 -2.14 5.04 -13.97
N GLY A 21 -1.08 5.80 -14.24
CA GLY A 21 -0.73 6.27 -15.58
C GLY A 21 -0.40 5.11 -16.51
N LEU A 22 0.40 4.15 -16.06
CA LEU A 22 0.73 2.94 -16.81
C LEU A 22 -0.51 2.08 -17.09
N HIS A 23 -1.37 1.88 -16.09
CA HIS A 23 -2.62 1.13 -16.27
C HIS A 23 -3.53 1.79 -17.30
N LYS A 24 -3.70 3.12 -17.23
CA LYS A 24 -4.48 3.89 -18.20
C LYS A 24 -3.90 3.81 -19.60
N GLY A 25 -2.58 3.97 -19.73
CA GLY A 25 -1.87 3.84 -21.00
C GLY A 25 -2.00 2.44 -21.61
N ALA A 26 -1.84 1.39 -20.80
CA ALA A 26 -2.03 0.01 -21.25
C ALA A 26 -3.47 -0.25 -21.69
N SER A 27 -4.46 0.22 -20.94
CA SER A 27 -5.87 0.08 -21.30
C SER A 27 -6.21 0.77 -22.62
N GLN A 28 -5.64 1.96 -22.85
CA GLN A 28 -5.80 2.68 -24.13
C GLN A 28 -5.13 1.96 -25.28
N ALA A 29 -3.90 1.45 -25.08
CA ALA A 29 -3.16 0.71 -26.10
C ALA A 29 -3.86 -0.60 -26.50
N LEU A 30 -4.57 -1.23 -25.57
CA LEU A 30 -5.35 -2.44 -25.80
C LEU A 30 -6.77 -2.17 -26.31
N GLY A 31 -7.14 -0.90 -26.56
CA GLY A 31 -8.49 -0.53 -27.00
C GLY A 31 -9.58 -0.82 -25.96
N LEU A 32 -9.21 -1.07 -24.71
CA LEU A 32 -10.15 -1.25 -23.62
C LEU A 32 -10.75 0.11 -23.29
N VAL A 33 -12.08 0.22 -23.37
CA VAL A 33 -12.79 1.41 -22.92
C VAL A 33 -12.45 1.62 -21.45
N ALA A 34 -11.76 2.72 -21.16
CA ALA A 34 -11.52 3.12 -19.78
C ALA A 34 -12.89 3.40 -19.15
N ALA A 35 -13.44 2.40 -18.50
CA ALA A 35 -14.60 2.60 -17.67
C ALA A 35 -14.21 3.65 -16.63
N THR A 36 -14.77 4.84 -16.76
CA THR A 36 -14.77 5.83 -15.67
C THR A 36 -15.67 5.28 -14.58
N ALA A 37 -15.19 4.20 -13.95
CA ALA A 37 -15.92 3.58 -12.86
C ALA A 37 -16.01 4.59 -11.72
N PRO A 38 -17.20 4.86 -11.21
CA PRO A 38 -17.35 5.66 -10.01
C PRO A 38 -16.52 5.01 -8.91
N GLY A 39 -15.68 5.78 -8.27
CA GLY A 39 -14.81 5.30 -7.19
C GLY A 39 -14.45 6.46 -6.27
N PRO A 40 -13.79 6.19 -5.15
CA PRO A 40 -13.29 7.26 -4.29
C PRO A 40 -12.40 8.23 -5.06
N SER A 41 -12.44 9.51 -4.70
CA SER A 41 -11.57 10.53 -5.31
C SER A 41 -10.11 10.07 -5.31
N PRO A 42 -9.40 10.15 -6.45
CA PRO A 42 -7.99 9.80 -6.51
C PRO A 42 -7.11 10.51 -5.49
N LEU A 43 -7.47 11.75 -5.14
CA LEU A 43 -6.76 12.55 -4.14
C LEU A 43 -6.95 11.98 -2.73
N ILE A 44 -8.16 11.56 -2.39
CA ILE A 44 -8.45 10.89 -1.11
C ILE A 44 -7.66 9.58 -1.01
N VAL A 45 -7.70 8.77 -2.06
CA VAL A 45 -6.94 7.50 -2.10
C VAL A 45 -5.45 7.75 -1.95
N ALA A 46 -4.88 8.71 -2.67
CA ALA A 46 -3.47 9.07 -2.59
C ALA A 46 -3.10 9.59 -1.19
N GLY A 47 -3.95 10.39 -0.56
CA GLY A 47 -3.76 10.89 0.80
C GLY A 47 -3.74 9.77 1.84
N ILE A 48 -4.73 8.87 1.80
CA ILE A 48 -4.80 7.69 2.70
C ILE A 48 -3.58 6.81 2.50
N LYS A 49 -3.20 6.52 1.25
CA LYS A 49 -2.01 5.71 0.93
C LYS A 49 -0.71 6.38 1.36
N GLY A 50 -0.56 7.67 1.12
CA GLY A 50 0.59 8.43 1.59
C GLY A 50 0.75 8.34 3.11
N LEU A 51 -0.33 8.58 3.86
CA LEU A 51 -0.34 8.47 5.31
C LEU A 51 -0.06 7.03 5.78
N GLN A 52 -0.69 6.04 5.15
CA GLN A 52 -0.46 4.62 5.44
C GLN A 52 1.01 4.26 5.36
N TYR A 53 1.68 4.59 4.26
CA TYR A 53 3.09 4.22 4.06
C TYR A 53 4.06 5.09 4.86
N ALA A 54 3.70 6.33 5.17
CA ALA A 54 4.47 7.14 6.11
C ALA A 54 4.48 6.53 7.53
N VAL A 55 3.30 6.16 8.04
CA VAL A 55 3.16 5.49 9.34
C VAL A 55 3.85 4.13 9.33
N LEU A 56 3.64 3.33 8.28
CA LEU A 56 4.29 2.03 8.12
C LEU A 56 5.82 2.17 8.18
N GLY A 57 6.39 3.10 7.41
CA GLY A 57 7.84 3.34 7.38
C GLY A 57 8.40 3.78 8.74
N LEU A 58 7.68 4.65 9.46
CA LEU A 58 8.07 5.08 10.81
C LEU A 58 8.09 3.91 11.80
N VAL A 59 7.01 3.11 11.82
CA VAL A 59 6.88 1.97 12.72
C VAL A 59 7.91 0.88 12.39
N ILE A 60 8.10 0.55 11.12
CA ILE A 60 9.12 -0.40 10.68
C ILE A 60 10.52 0.08 11.09
N GLY A 61 10.86 1.34 10.85
CA GLY A 61 12.15 1.90 11.26
C GLY A 61 12.35 1.94 12.78
N TRP A 62 11.27 1.94 13.57
CA TRP A 62 11.32 1.84 15.01
C TRP A 62 11.51 0.38 15.48
N ILE A 63 10.71 -0.57 14.96
CA ILE A 63 10.81 -1.98 15.38
C ILE A 63 12.10 -2.64 14.89
N ALA A 64 12.69 -2.21 13.79
CA ALA A 64 13.97 -2.70 13.28
C ALA A 64 15.14 -2.51 14.27
N LYS A 65 14.98 -1.62 15.25
CA LYS A 65 15.95 -1.36 16.33
C LYS A 65 15.68 -2.18 17.60
N LYS A 66 14.61 -2.97 17.62
CA LYS A 66 14.22 -3.76 18.80
C LYS A 66 14.70 -5.19 18.68
N THR A 67 14.99 -5.81 19.81
CA THR A 67 15.41 -7.23 19.88
C THR A 67 14.32 -8.19 19.38
N TRP A 68 13.05 -7.80 19.51
CA TRP A 68 11.88 -8.55 19.02
C TRP A 68 11.45 -8.14 17.59
N GLY A 69 12.18 -7.21 16.95
CA GLY A 69 11.91 -6.68 15.61
C GLY A 69 12.23 -7.66 14.48
N GLY A 70 11.81 -8.93 14.62
CA GLY A 70 11.97 -9.96 13.61
C GLY A 70 10.91 -9.92 12.50
N VAL A 71 10.98 -10.92 11.61
CA VAL A 71 10.07 -11.09 10.46
C VAL A 71 8.60 -11.06 10.84
N ALA A 72 8.25 -11.72 11.94
CA ALA A 72 6.86 -11.79 12.42
C ALA A 72 6.33 -10.42 12.86
N ALA A 73 7.17 -9.62 13.55
CA ALA A 73 6.81 -8.27 13.97
C ALA A 73 6.56 -7.36 12.74
N HIS A 74 7.42 -7.44 11.72
CA HIS A 74 7.26 -6.69 10.47
C HIS A 74 5.98 -7.11 9.72
N ALA A 75 5.73 -8.41 9.59
CA ALA A 75 4.51 -8.92 8.98
C ALA A 75 3.25 -8.47 9.74
N GLY A 76 3.27 -8.52 11.08
CA GLY A 76 2.18 -8.06 11.94
C GLY A 76 1.88 -6.57 11.78
N VAL A 77 2.91 -5.73 11.72
CA VAL A 77 2.76 -4.28 11.47
C VAL A 77 2.21 -4.03 10.07
N GLY A 78 2.67 -4.77 9.06
CA GLY A 78 2.13 -4.68 7.70
C GLY A 78 0.64 -5.02 7.66
N LEU A 79 0.24 -6.10 8.33
CA LEU A 79 -1.17 -6.52 8.42
C LEU A 79 -2.02 -5.50 9.17
N ALA A 80 -1.55 -5.00 10.31
CA ALA A 80 -2.22 -3.95 11.06
C ALA A 80 -2.41 -2.68 10.22
N SER A 81 -1.39 -2.28 9.47
CA SER A 81 -1.46 -1.15 8.53
C SER A 81 -2.49 -1.41 7.42
N GLY A 82 -2.54 -2.62 6.85
CA GLY A 82 -3.55 -3.02 5.88
C GLY A 82 -4.98 -2.92 6.43
N LEU A 83 -5.20 -3.41 7.65
CA LEU A 83 -6.51 -3.34 8.30
C LEU A 83 -6.94 -1.90 8.62
N LEU A 84 -6.03 -1.10 9.21
CA LEU A 84 -6.35 0.26 9.68
C LEU A 84 -6.58 1.25 8.54
N PHE A 85 -5.84 1.14 7.46
CA PHE A 85 -5.93 2.07 6.32
C PHE A 85 -6.63 1.45 5.11
N GLY A 86 -6.34 0.19 4.79
CA GLY A 86 -6.96 -0.54 3.70
C GLY A 86 -8.42 -0.86 3.97
N GLY A 87 -8.80 -1.19 5.21
CA GLY A 87 -10.17 -1.46 5.60
C GLY A 87 -11.12 -0.30 5.28
N PRO A 88 -10.89 0.92 5.81
CA PRO A 88 -11.68 2.10 5.46
C PRO A 88 -11.69 2.41 3.96
N LEU A 89 -10.56 2.24 3.28
CA LEU A 89 -10.48 2.46 1.84
C LEU A 89 -11.33 1.45 1.04
N LEU A 90 -11.36 0.19 1.47
CA LEU A 90 -12.25 -0.83 0.89
C LEU A 90 -13.71 -0.47 1.13
N ALA A 91 -14.07 -0.03 2.35
CA ALA A 91 -15.43 0.38 2.65
C ALA A 91 -15.89 1.53 1.74
N LEU A 92 -15.07 2.57 1.58
CA LEU A 92 -15.34 3.67 0.66
C LEU A 92 -15.47 3.20 -0.80
N THR A 93 -14.62 2.27 -1.21
CA THR A 93 -14.63 1.71 -2.56
C THR A 93 -15.91 0.92 -2.82
N PHE A 94 -16.32 0.07 -1.89
CA PHE A 94 -17.53 -0.75 -2.04
C PHE A 94 -18.81 0.07 -1.97
N GLN A 95 -18.83 1.13 -1.17
CA GLN A 95 -19.95 2.09 -1.17
C GLN A 95 -20.07 2.83 -2.51
N ALA A 96 -18.94 3.23 -3.10
CA ALA A 96 -18.93 3.95 -4.38
C ALA A 96 -19.20 3.04 -5.58
N MET A 97 -19.00 1.73 -5.46
CA MET A 97 -19.09 0.75 -6.55
C MET A 97 -19.86 -0.50 -6.09
N PRO A 98 -21.17 -0.40 -5.85
CA PRO A 98 -21.98 -1.52 -5.33
C PRO A 98 -22.12 -2.70 -6.30
N GLN A 99 -21.84 -2.49 -7.60
CA GLN A 99 -21.94 -3.52 -8.65
C GLN A 99 -20.63 -4.30 -8.90
N LEU A 100 -19.65 -4.22 -8.00
CA LEU A 100 -18.43 -5.00 -8.16
C LEU A 100 -18.72 -6.51 -8.13
N THR A 101 -18.07 -7.24 -9.04
CA THR A 101 -18.11 -8.70 -9.02
C THR A 101 -17.39 -9.25 -7.78
N ALA A 102 -17.78 -10.44 -7.33
CA ALA A 102 -17.13 -11.10 -6.19
C ALA A 102 -15.61 -11.24 -6.39
N ALA A 103 -15.18 -11.57 -7.61
CA ALA A 103 -13.75 -11.65 -7.94
C ALA A 103 -13.04 -10.29 -7.76
N ALA A 104 -13.65 -9.19 -8.18
CA ALA A 104 -13.09 -7.86 -8.02
C ALA A 104 -13.05 -7.43 -6.54
N VAL A 105 -14.05 -7.80 -5.75
CA VAL A 105 -14.07 -7.57 -4.30
C VAL A 105 -12.91 -8.31 -3.63
N VAL A 106 -12.75 -9.60 -3.90
CA VAL A 106 -11.66 -10.41 -3.33
C VAL A 106 -10.30 -9.86 -3.75
N ALA A 107 -10.09 -9.58 -5.04
CA ALA A 107 -8.82 -9.06 -5.53
C ALA A 107 -8.43 -7.73 -4.87
N ARG A 108 -9.38 -6.80 -4.72
CA ARG A 108 -9.16 -5.52 -4.03
C ARG A 108 -8.86 -5.73 -2.54
N SER A 109 -9.62 -6.59 -1.88
CA SER A 109 -9.42 -6.89 -0.45
C SER A 109 -8.04 -7.49 -0.19
N VAL A 110 -7.63 -8.47 -0.99
CA VAL A 110 -6.29 -9.05 -0.91
C VAL A 110 -5.22 -7.98 -1.12
N ASN A 111 -5.37 -7.14 -2.15
CA ASN A 111 -4.40 -6.08 -2.42
C ASN A 111 -4.30 -5.08 -1.27
N GLU A 112 -5.42 -4.57 -0.76
CA GLU A 112 -5.43 -3.55 0.28
C GLU A 112 -4.93 -4.06 1.63
N LEU A 113 -5.20 -5.31 1.96
CA LEU A 113 -4.84 -5.91 3.25
C LEU A 113 -3.43 -6.48 3.26
N PHE A 114 -3.01 -7.15 2.18
CA PHE A 114 -1.74 -7.90 2.16
C PHE A 114 -0.58 -7.16 1.48
N PHE A 115 -0.85 -6.20 0.62
CA PHE A 115 0.24 -5.42 0.01
C PHE A 115 1.13 -4.71 1.04
N PRO A 116 0.60 -4.10 2.13
CA PRO A 116 1.43 -3.52 3.19
C PRO A 116 2.30 -4.56 3.91
N VAL A 117 1.85 -5.82 4.01
CA VAL A 117 2.65 -6.93 4.56
C VAL A 117 3.86 -7.18 3.68
N GLY A 118 3.67 -7.26 2.36
CA GLY A 118 4.76 -7.39 1.39
C GLY A 118 5.77 -6.25 1.51
N CYS A 119 5.31 -5.00 1.58
CA CYS A 119 6.17 -3.83 1.77
C CYS A 119 6.97 -3.91 3.09
N ALA A 120 6.33 -4.30 4.19
CA ALA A 120 7.00 -4.46 5.48
C ALA A 120 8.09 -5.54 5.44
N LEU A 121 7.84 -6.65 4.77
CA LEU A 121 8.81 -7.75 4.62
C LEU A 121 9.99 -7.37 3.71
N VAL A 122 9.75 -6.62 2.65
CA VAL A 122 10.82 -6.09 1.78
C VAL A 122 11.71 -5.13 2.56
N LEU A 123 11.13 -4.25 3.38
CA LEU A 123 11.89 -3.34 4.24
C LEU A 123 12.72 -4.10 5.28
N TYR A 124 12.16 -5.16 5.89
CA TYR A 124 12.90 -6.05 6.79
C TYR A 124 14.07 -6.73 6.08
N ALA A 125 13.85 -7.30 4.92
CA ALA A 125 14.90 -7.97 4.15
C ALA A 125 16.02 -7.00 3.76
N SER A 126 15.66 -5.80 3.32
CA SER A 126 16.62 -4.74 2.95
C SER A 126 17.46 -4.27 4.14
N ASP A 127 16.84 -4.06 5.31
CA ASP A 127 17.56 -3.69 6.54
C ASP A 127 18.51 -4.80 7.00
N THR A 128 18.03 -6.05 6.95
CA THR A 128 18.82 -7.22 7.34
C THR A 128 20.02 -7.43 6.41
N LEU A 129 19.81 -7.27 5.10
CA LEU A 129 20.87 -7.39 4.12
C LEU A 129 21.90 -6.26 4.27
N GLY A 130 21.42 -5.03 4.45
CA GLY A 130 22.29 -3.87 4.69
C GLY A 130 23.20 -4.05 5.90
N LYS A 131 22.67 -4.60 6.99
CA LYS A 131 23.45 -4.90 8.21
C LYS A 131 24.49 -6.02 8.03
N ARG A 132 24.28 -6.93 7.06
CA ARG A 132 25.25 -8.01 6.77
C ARG A 132 26.37 -7.56 5.83
N LEU A 133 26.15 -6.50 5.06
CA LEU A 133 27.11 -5.98 4.08
C LEU A 133 27.94 -4.81 4.63
N ALA A 134 27.55 -4.24 5.77
CA ALA A 134 28.27 -3.18 6.48
C ALA A 134 29.27 -3.75 7.48
#